data_d3ae9aa7e1833bcaad1200091c7ccb38
#
_entry.id   d3ae9aa7e1833bcaad1200091c7ccb38
#
_cell.length_a   1.000
_cell.length_b   1.000
_cell.length_c   1.000
_cell.angle_alpha   90.00
_cell.angle_beta   90.00
_cell.angle_gamma   90.00
#
_symmetry.space_group_name_H-M   'P 1'
#
loop_
_entity.id
_entity.type
_entity.pdbx_description
1 polymer ?
#
loop_
_entity_poly.entity_id
_entity_poly.type
_entity_poly.pdbx_seq_one_letter_code
_entity_poly.pdbx_strand_id
1 'polypeptide(L)'
;PGGQDYQDALIAVPFHPSTETAFLPQSIPLPWVMWNPIAVKDRVPLNLWGRRTIEVAGQRAAALICYEQLLVWPVFTAVSGRPTVLVTISNAVWTKGTPIPAVQRSAVWAWSRLFDIPAISAVNQ
;
A
#
# COMPACT_ATOMS: atom_id res chain seq x y z
N PRO A 1 -25.07 3.32 -15.57
CA PRO A 1 -23.66 3.07 -15.80
C PRO A 1 -23.06 2.61 -14.48
N GLY A 2 -22.57 1.37 -14.47
CA GLY A 2 -22.06 0.74 -13.27
C GLY A 2 -20.85 1.49 -12.76
N GLY A 3 -20.87 1.89 -11.49
CA GLY A 3 -19.69 2.29 -10.78
C GLY A 3 -18.71 1.13 -10.82
N GLN A 4 -17.55 1.33 -11.42
CA GLN A 4 -16.48 0.35 -11.34
C GLN A 4 -15.94 0.45 -9.92
N ASP A 5 -16.03 -0.64 -9.16
CA ASP A 5 -15.36 -0.76 -7.87
C ASP A 5 -13.85 -0.63 -8.13
N TYR A 6 -13.31 0.54 -7.81
CA TYR A 6 -11.91 0.85 -7.97
C TYR A 6 -11.18 0.47 -6.68
N GLN A 7 -10.16 -0.36 -6.80
CA GLN A 7 -9.34 -0.78 -5.66
C GLN A 7 -7.87 -0.81 -6.05
N ASP A 8 -7.05 -0.08 -5.33
CA ASP A 8 -5.60 -0.20 -5.44
C ASP A 8 -5.12 -1.44 -4.69
N ALA A 9 -4.23 -2.20 -5.34
CA ALA A 9 -3.69 -3.42 -4.76
C ALA A 9 -2.26 -3.71 -5.21
N LEU A 10 -1.50 -4.37 -4.36
CA LEU A 10 -0.26 -5.04 -4.74
C LEU A 10 -0.59 -6.47 -5.17
N ILE A 11 -0.19 -6.82 -6.38
CA ILE A 11 -0.31 -8.16 -6.93
C ILE A 11 1.10 -8.73 -7.12
N ALA A 12 1.42 -9.80 -6.41
CA ALA A 12 2.64 -10.54 -6.63
C ALA A 12 2.35 -11.73 -7.55
N VAL A 13 2.85 -11.64 -8.78
CA VAL A 13 2.72 -12.70 -9.79
C VAL A 13 3.98 -13.56 -9.74
N PRO A 14 3.85 -14.87 -9.46
CA PRO A 14 5.00 -15.75 -9.43
C PRO A 14 5.55 -16.00 -10.84
N PHE A 15 6.85 -16.20 -10.93
CA PHE A 15 7.51 -16.53 -12.19
C PHE A 15 7.20 -17.96 -12.66
N HIS A 16 6.83 -18.85 -11.73
CA HIS A 16 6.44 -20.22 -12.03
C HIS A 16 4.93 -20.41 -11.91
N PRO A 17 4.27 -21.05 -12.87
CA PRO A 17 2.81 -21.18 -12.93
C PRO A 17 2.21 -22.07 -11.81
N SER A 18 3.03 -22.79 -11.05
CA SER A 18 2.59 -23.62 -9.94
C SER A 18 2.42 -22.88 -8.61
N THR A 19 2.77 -21.60 -8.55
CA THR A 19 2.70 -20.80 -7.33
C THR A 19 1.48 -19.87 -7.39
N GLU A 20 0.75 -19.74 -6.31
CA GLU A 20 -0.42 -18.87 -6.25
C GLU A 20 -0.05 -17.39 -6.35
N THR A 21 -0.85 -16.64 -7.08
CA THR A 21 -0.76 -15.16 -7.12
C THR A 21 -1.18 -14.60 -5.78
N ALA A 22 -0.32 -13.82 -5.16
CA ALA A 22 -0.65 -13.16 -3.91
C ALA A 22 -1.22 -11.76 -4.16
N PHE A 23 -2.29 -11.42 -3.44
CA PHE A 23 -3.03 -10.18 -3.57
C PHE A 23 -3.11 -9.46 -2.22
N LEU A 24 -2.67 -8.21 -2.17
CA LEU A 24 -2.80 -7.32 -1.02
C LEU A 24 -3.53 -6.04 -1.45
N PRO A 25 -4.79 -5.88 -1.06
CA PRO A 25 -5.53 -4.65 -1.33
C PRO A 25 -5.05 -3.51 -0.42
N GLN A 26 -5.19 -2.29 -0.91
CA GLN A 26 -5.09 -1.09 -0.08
C GLN A 26 -6.13 -1.18 1.04
N SER A 27 -5.71 -0.96 2.27
CA SER A 27 -6.61 -1.13 3.44
C SER A 27 -7.20 0.19 3.92
N ILE A 28 -6.53 1.31 3.67
CA ILE A 28 -7.02 2.64 4.03
C ILE A 28 -7.10 3.50 2.76
N PRO A 29 -8.30 3.66 2.20
CA PRO A 29 -8.52 4.49 1.03
C PRO A 29 -8.32 5.98 1.37
N LEU A 30 -7.97 6.77 0.35
CA LEU A 30 -7.82 8.21 0.50
C LEU A 30 -9.17 8.84 0.88
N PRO A 31 -9.26 9.57 2.01
CA PRO A 31 -10.49 10.23 2.42
C PRO A 31 -11.02 11.18 1.34
N TRP A 32 -12.35 11.26 1.18
CA TRP A 32 -13.09 12.11 0.23
C TRP A 32 -12.90 11.78 -1.26
N VAL A 33 -11.83 11.12 -1.66
CA VAL A 33 -11.56 10.72 -3.05
C VAL A 33 -12.00 9.27 -3.29
N MET A 34 -11.54 8.35 -2.44
CA MET A 34 -11.81 6.92 -2.55
C MET A 34 -12.81 6.42 -1.48
N TRP A 35 -12.95 7.18 -0.40
CA TRP A 35 -13.85 6.87 0.69
C TRP A 35 -14.58 8.13 1.18
N ASN A 36 -15.90 8.11 1.10
CA ASN A 36 -16.75 9.17 1.62
C ASN A 36 -17.69 8.57 2.68
N PRO A 37 -17.64 9.04 3.95
CA PRO A 37 -18.49 8.50 5.01
C PRO A 37 -19.98 8.72 4.79
N ILE A 38 -20.34 9.67 3.92
CA ILE A 38 -21.74 10.03 3.64
C ILE A 38 -22.27 9.29 2.40
N ALA A 39 -21.40 8.81 1.50
CA ALA A 39 -21.81 8.08 0.32
C ALA A 39 -22.18 6.62 0.65
N VAL A 40 -23.34 6.17 0.18
CA VAL A 40 -23.84 4.81 0.42
C VAL A 40 -23.35 3.83 -0.66
N LYS A 41 -22.94 4.33 -1.83
CA LYS A 41 -22.44 3.55 -2.97
C LYS A 41 -20.99 3.90 -3.30
N ASP A 42 -20.27 2.97 -3.89
CA ASP A 42 -18.90 3.13 -4.40
C ASP A 42 -17.84 3.41 -3.32
N ARG A 43 -17.87 2.65 -2.24
CA ARG A 43 -16.87 2.72 -1.17
C ARG A 43 -15.79 1.68 -1.37
N VAL A 44 -14.54 2.10 -1.38
CA VAL A 44 -13.43 1.17 -1.12
C VAL A 44 -13.52 0.75 0.36
N PRO A 45 -13.57 -0.54 0.67
CA PRO A 45 -13.73 -1.00 2.05
C PRO A 45 -12.54 -0.57 2.91
N LEU A 46 -12.84 0.04 4.05
CA LEU A 46 -11.83 0.35 5.07
C LEU A 46 -11.50 -0.92 5.85
N ASN A 47 -10.28 -1.42 5.73
CA ASN A 47 -9.82 -2.60 6.44
C ASN A 47 -8.65 -2.26 7.38
N LEU A 48 -8.96 -1.87 8.59
CA LEU A 48 -7.95 -1.48 9.58
C LEU A 48 -7.12 -2.65 10.11
N TRP A 49 -7.62 -3.89 10.01
CA TRP A 49 -7.04 -5.10 10.58
C TRP A 49 -6.66 -6.16 9.55
N GLY A 50 -6.70 -5.79 8.27
CA GLY A 50 -6.37 -6.69 7.17
C GLY A 50 -4.92 -7.17 7.18
N ARG A 51 -4.68 -8.31 6.53
CA ARG A 51 -3.33 -8.81 6.29
C ARG A 51 -2.53 -7.75 5.51
N ARG A 52 -1.35 -7.45 6.00
CA ARG A 52 -0.42 -6.48 5.40
C ARG A 52 0.86 -7.12 4.86
N THR A 53 1.00 -8.42 5.02
CA THR A 53 2.20 -9.14 4.59
C THR A 53 1.86 -10.30 3.68
N ILE A 54 2.73 -10.53 2.69
CA ILE A 54 2.71 -11.69 1.79
C ILE A 54 4.10 -12.30 1.73
N GLU A 55 4.16 -13.59 1.45
CA GLU A 55 5.42 -14.26 1.15
C GLU A 55 5.69 -14.17 -0.36
N VAL A 56 6.84 -13.59 -0.71
CA VAL A 56 7.29 -13.44 -2.11
C VAL A 56 8.76 -13.82 -2.19
N ALA A 57 9.08 -14.83 -3.00
CA ALA A 57 10.46 -15.30 -3.21
C ALA A 57 11.23 -15.57 -1.89
N GLY A 58 10.55 -16.17 -0.90
CA GLY A 58 11.14 -16.47 0.41
C GLY A 58 11.29 -15.26 1.34
N GLN A 59 10.79 -14.10 0.94
CA GLN A 59 10.79 -12.89 1.74
C GLN A 59 9.37 -12.56 2.20
N ARG A 60 9.24 -12.12 3.45
CA ARG A 60 7.98 -11.59 3.96
C ARG A 60 7.89 -10.10 3.62
N ALA A 61 7.13 -9.80 2.58
CA ALA A 61 6.93 -8.43 2.12
C ALA A 61 5.72 -7.81 2.80
N ALA A 62 5.88 -6.61 3.35
CA ALA A 62 4.76 -5.77 3.78
C ALA A 62 4.49 -4.70 2.73
N ALA A 63 3.22 -4.50 2.38
CA ALA A 63 2.81 -3.50 1.40
C ALA A 63 2.24 -2.25 2.07
N LEU A 64 2.67 -1.08 1.58
CA LEU A 64 2.10 0.23 1.90
C LEU A 64 1.75 0.92 0.58
N ILE A 65 0.47 1.12 0.35
CA ILE A 65 -0.03 1.61 -0.92
C ILE A 65 -0.42 3.08 -0.79
N CYS A 66 0.21 3.92 -1.61
CA CYS A 66 -0.08 5.34 -1.77
C CYS A 66 -0.15 6.10 -0.43
N TYR A 67 -1.33 6.58 -0.04
CA TYR A 67 -1.56 7.37 1.17
C TYR A 67 -1.20 6.64 2.48
N GLU A 68 -1.25 5.32 2.50
CA GLU A 68 -0.89 4.50 3.68
C GLU A 68 0.54 4.73 4.17
N GLN A 69 1.45 5.13 3.26
CA GLN A 69 2.85 5.44 3.60
C GLN A 69 3.00 6.61 4.57
N LEU A 70 1.99 7.47 4.66
CA LEU A 70 1.97 8.66 5.51
C LEU A 70 1.26 8.41 6.85
N LEU A 71 0.66 7.26 7.04
CA LEU A 71 -0.15 6.94 8.21
C LEU A 71 0.58 5.98 9.15
N VAL A 72 0.56 6.31 10.44
CA VAL A 72 1.21 5.49 11.48
C VAL A 72 0.56 4.10 11.58
N TRP A 73 -0.77 4.03 11.56
CA TRP A 73 -1.48 2.78 11.78
C TRP A 73 -1.21 1.69 10.72
N PRO A 74 -1.29 1.98 9.40
CA PRO A 74 -0.91 1.01 8.38
C PRO A 74 0.53 0.52 8.52
N VAL A 75 1.46 1.43 8.80
CA VAL A 75 2.86 1.08 8.99
C VAL A 75 3.03 0.18 10.21
N PHE A 76 2.40 0.52 11.33
CA PHE A 76 2.48 -0.27 12.56
C PHE A 76 1.91 -1.69 12.36
N THR A 77 0.76 -1.81 11.71
CA THR A 77 0.16 -3.12 11.41
C THR A 77 0.99 -3.93 10.40
N ALA A 78 1.63 -3.26 9.44
CA ALA A 78 2.54 -3.90 8.50
C ALA A 78 3.77 -4.47 9.21
N VAL A 79 4.40 -3.67 10.06
CA VAL A 79 5.63 -4.05 10.80
C VAL A 79 5.34 -5.12 11.86
N SER A 80 4.16 -5.13 12.48
CA SER A 80 3.77 -6.16 13.44
C SER A 80 3.74 -7.58 12.83
N GLY A 81 3.57 -7.68 11.51
CA GLY A 81 3.72 -8.94 10.76
C GLY A 81 5.17 -9.42 10.61
N ARG A 82 6.15 -8.72 11.18
CA ARG A 82 7.59 -9.02 11.07
C ARG A 82 8.06 -9.18 9.63
N PRO A 83 7.87 -8.20 8.77
CA PRO A 83 8.32 -8.27 7.39
C PRO A 83 9.85 -8.21 7.31
N THR A 84 10.40 -8.79 6.25
CA THR A 84 11.82 -8.68 5.91
C THR A 84 12.08 -7.57 4.90
N VAL A 85 11.02 -7.08 4.25
CA VAL A 85 11.08 -5.98 3.28
C VAL A 85 9.78 -5.19 3.29
N LEU A 86 9.88 -3.87 3.18
CA LEU A 86 8.74 -2.97 2.90
C LEU A 86 8.64 -2.74 1.40
N VAL A 87 7.48 -3.00 0.83
CA VAL A 87 7.18 -2.68 -0.58
C VAL A 87 6.19 -1.53 -0.61
N THR A 88 6.58 -0.42 -1.19
CA THR A 88 5.74 0.77 -1.26
C THR A 88 5.40 1.10 -2.71
N ILE A 89 4.14 1.38 -2.97
CA ILE A 89 3.62 1.69 -4.30
C ILE A 89 2.86 3.00 -4.24
N SER A 90 3.13 3.90 -5.19
CA SER A 90 2.43 5.18 -5.30
C SER A 90 2.12 5.51 -6.75
N ASN A 91 0.93 6.05 -6.98
CA ASN A 91 0.61 6.72 -8.23
C ASN A 91 0.75 8.23 -8.01
N ALA A 92 1.83 8.82 -8.53
CA ALA A 92 2.14 10.24 -8.38
C ALA A 92 1.61 11.11 -9.55
N VAL A 93 0.92 10.54 -10.51
CA VAL A 93 0.43 11.27 -11.71
C VAL A 93 -0.43 12.48 -11.33
N TRP A 94 -1.30 12.32 -10.33
CA TRP A 94 -2.18 13.41 -9.86
C TRP A 94 -1.50 14.39 -8.90
N THR A 95 -0.29 14.10 -8.44
CA THR A 95 0.45 14.95 -7.51
C THR A 95 1.62 15.68 -8.18
N LYS A 96 1.64 15.70 -9.52
CA LYS A 96 2.65 16.43 -10.30
C LYS A 96 2.70 17.89 -9.89
N GLY A 97 3.91 18.38 -9.64
CA GLY A 97 4.12 19.77 -9.20
C GLY A 97 3.85 20.02 -7.71
N THR A 98 3.50 19.01 -6.93
CA THR A 98 3.32 19.12 -5.48
C THR A 98 4.48 18.48 -4.72
N PRO A 99 4.69 18.82 -3.44
CA PRO A 99 5.71 18.17 -2.60
C PRO A 99 5.34 16.75 -2.15
N ILE A 100 4.15 16.25 -2.46
CA ILE A 100 3.62 14.97 -1.95
C ILE A 100 4.56 13.79 -2.24
N PRO A 101 5.10 13.60 -3.47
CA PRO A 101 6.01 12.49 -3.73
C PRO A 101 7.30 12.56 -2.92
N ALA A 102 7.80 13.76 -2.64
CA ALA A 102 8.98 13.94 -1.80
C ALA A 102 8.69 13.60 -0.33
N VAL A 103 7.53 14.01 0.18
CA VAL A 103 7.09 13.69 1.53
C VAL A 103 6.89 12.18 1.70
N GLN A 104 6.27 11.50 0.73
CA GLN A 104 6.11 10.04 0.75
C GLN A 104 7.47 9.32 0.78
N ARG A 105 8.43 9.71 -0.07
CA ARG A 105 9.79 9.14 -0.03
C ARG A 105 10.47 9.32 1.32
N SER A 106 10.36 10.52 1.89
CA SER A 106 10.95 10.81 3.21
C SER A 106 10.31 9.97 4.32
N ALA A 107 8.99 9.79 4.27
CA ALA A 107 8.27 8.95 5.21
C ALA A 107 8.70 7.48 5.10
N VAL A 108 8.76 6.91 3.90
CA VAL A 108 9.21 5.54 3.66
C VAL A 108 10.65 5.33 4.15
N TRP A 109 11.53 6.29 3.88
CA TRP A 109 12.90 6.23 4.36
C TRP A 109 12.97 6.27 5.91
N ALA A 110 12.17 7.12 6.54
CA ALA A 110 12.09 7.20 8.00
C ALA A 110 11.58 5.89 8.61
N TRP A 111 10.53 5.27 8.04
CA TRP A 111 10.02 3.98 8.48
C TRP A 111 11.04 2.85 8.33
N SER A 112 11.72 2.79 7.16
CA SER A 112 12.78 1.82 6.92
C SER A 112 13.88 1.89 7.97
N ARG A 113 14.31 3.09 8.32
CA ARG A 113 15.34 3.29 9.36
C ARG A 113 14.84 3.02 10.77
N LEU A 114 13.61 3.44 11.08
CA LEU A 114 13.04 3.29 12.42
C LEU A 114 12.89 1.81 12.79
N PHE A 115 12.52 0.97 11.83
CA PHE A 115 12.25 -0.44 12.06
C PHE A 115 13.39 -1.37 11.57
N ASP A 116 14.45 -0.80 11.01
CA ASP A 116 15.58 -1.53 10.42
C ASP A 116 15.13 -2.57 9.37
N ILE A 117 14.21 -2.15 8.49
CA ILE A 117 13.65 -2.99 7.43
C ILE A 117 13.94 -2.32 6.08
N PRO A 118 14.60 -2.98 5.13
CA PRO A 118 14.84 -2.42 3.80
C PRO A 118 13.52 -2.12 3.08
N ALA A 119 13.48 -1.04 2.31
CA ALA A 119 12.31 -0.62 1.55
C ALA A 119 12.58 -0.61 0.05
N ILE A 120 11.62 -1.09 -0.73
CA ILE A 120 11.58 -1.02 -2.18
C ILE A 120 10.38 -0.15 -2.55
N SER A 121 10.61 0.89 -3.37
CA SER A 121 9.57 1.82 -3.77
C SER A 121 9.34 1.81 -5.28
N ALA A 122 8.10 1.71 -5.69
CA ALA A 122 7.67 1.90 -7.08
C ALA A 122 6.72 3.10 -7.14
N VAL A 123 7.06 4.06 -8.01
CA VAL A 123 6.29 5.29 -8.18
C VAL A 123 5.99 5.48 -9.65
N ASN A 124 4.71 5.54 -10.01
CA ASN A 124 4.26 5.93 -11.35
C ASN A 124 4.22 7.45 -11.43
N GLN A 125 4.95 8.03 -12.41
CA GLN A 125 5.11 9.50 -12.59
C GLN A 125 4.55 9.97 -13.93
#